data_20893e0a22f4b831d4662db40ed0f1c7
#
_entry.id   20893e0a22f4b831d4662db40ed0f1c7
#
_cell.length_a   1.000
_cell.length_b   1.000
_cell.length_c   1.000
_cell.angle_alpha   90.00
_cell.angle_beta   90.00
_cell.angle_gamma   90.00
#
_symmetry.space_group_name_H-M   'P 1'
#
loop_
_entity.id
_entity.type
_entity.pdbx_description
1 polymer ?
#
loop_
_entity_poly.entity_id
_entity_poly.type
_entity_poly.pdbx_seq_one_letter_code
_entity_poly.pdbx_strand_id
1 'polypeptide(L)'
;ETNSNEIKINTIEKIVSCKKLEDNIISVEMGKPKFHWEEIPLSHDVKQDIPTFKLGEKLITNPFFLNIGNPHAIFFVNDINDYNIDKFGPLIECNELFPEKINVSFAKIINDNKILLNVWERGAGKTEACGTAACATVVAAVESGLSENKVLVTLPGGNLDIHYNEE
;
A
#
# COMPACT_ATOMS: atom_id res chain seq x y z
N GLU A 1 -16.19 16.59 -23.40
CA GLU A 1 -16.10 17.21 -22.05
C GLU A 1 -17.38 16.85 -21.31
N THR A 2 -17.28 16.08 -20.23
CA THR A 2 -18.42 15.78 -19.37
C THR A 2 -18.54 16.85 -18.29
N ASN A 3 -19.69 17.53 -18.21
CA ASN A 3 -20.01 18.49 -17.13
C ASN A 3 -20.36 17.79 -15.79
N SER A 4 -20.03 16.52 -15.64
CA SER A 4 -20.30 15.75 -14.44
C SER A 4 -19.11 15.87 -13.47
N ASN A 5 -19.38 16.21 -12.23
CA ASN A 5 -18.38 16.17 -11.15
C ASN A 5 -18.05 14.75 -10.69
N GLU A 6 -18.77 13.74 -11.16
CA GLU A 6 -18.57 12.33 -10.86
C GLU A 6 -18.40 11.54 -12.15
N ILE A 7 -17.39 10.70 -12.21
CA ILE A 7 -17.13 9.78 -13.30
C ILE A 7 -16.84 8.38 -12.76
N LYS A 8 -17.21 7.36 -13.54
CA LYS A 8 -16.84 5.98 -13.26
C LYS A 8 -15.82 5.51 -14.28
N ILE A 9 -14.70 5.01 -13.82
CA ILE A 9 -13.63 4.48 -14.66
C ILE A 9 -13.66 2.96 -14.60
N ASN A 10 -13.81 2.32 -15.75
CA ASN A 10 -13.67 0.87 -15.88
C ASN A 10 -12.17 0.54 -15.94
N THR A 11 -11.66 -0.14 -14.93
CA THR A 11 -10.34 -0.77 -14.95
C THR A 11 -10.48 -2.26 -15.31
N ILE A 12 -9.36 -2.96 -15.49
CA ILE A 12 -9.37 -4.40 -15.76
C ILE A 12 -10.01 -5.18 -14.59
N GLU A 13 -9.85 -4.71 -13.36
CA GLU A 13 -10.26 -5.45 -12.16
C GLU A 13 -11.60 -4.96 -11.57
N LYS A 14 -11.91 -3.67 -11.69
CA LYS A 14 -13.11 -3.09 -11.07
C LYS A 14 -13.52 -1.74 -11.69
N ILE A 15 -14.75 -1.33 -11.37
CA ILE A 15 -15.20 0.04 -11.63
C ILE A 15 -14.77 0.92 -10.45
N VAL A 16 -14.09 2.01 -10.75
CA VAL A 16 -13.62 2.99 -9.77
C VAL A 16 -14.44 4.27 -9.91
N SER A 17 -15.00 4.74 -8.79
CA SER A 17 -15.73 6.00 -8.73
C SER A 17 -14.76 7.14 -8.43
N CYS A 18 -14.78 8.17 -9.26
CA CYS A 18 -13.97 9.37 -9.11
C CYS A 18 -14.86 10.59 -9.00
N LYS A 19 -14.56 11.48 -8.05
CA LYS A 19 -15.29 12.73 -7.83
C LYS A 19 -14.32 13.91 -7.90
N LYS A 20 -14.64 14.88 -8.75
CA LYS A 20 -13.92 16.16 -8.77
C LYS A 20 -14.39 16.99 -7.56
N LEU A 21 -13.44 17.38 -6.73
CA LEU A 21 -13.62 18.31 -5.63
C LEU A 21 -13.24 19.74 -6.07
N GLU A 22 -13.22 20.69 -5.15
CA GLU A 22 -12.69 22.04 -5.39
C GLU A 22 -11.18 22.00 -5.67
N ASP A 23 -10.65 23.05 -6.28
CA ASP A 23 -9.20 23.24 -6.56
C ASP A 23 -8.54 22.14 -7.42
N ASN A 24 -9.30 21.49 -8.32
CA ASN A 24 -8.83 20.40 -9.18
C ASN A 24 -8.38 19.14 -8.45
N ILE A 25 -8.74 18.97 -7.20
CA ILE A 25 -8.54 17.73 -6.45
C ILE A 25 -9.53 16.68 -6.95
N ILE A 26 -9.05 15.46 -7.13
CA ILE A 26 -9.88 14.31 -7.50
C ILE A 26 -9.87 13.31 -6.35
N SER A 27 -11.06 13.03 -5.82
CA SER A 27 -11.26 11.94 -4.87
C SER A 27 -11.55 10.64 -5.62
N VAL A 28 -10.92 9.55 -5.19
CA VAL A 28 -11.06 8.23 -5.80
C VAL A 28 -11.44 7.22 -4.73
N GLU A 29 -12.55 6.49 -4.95
CA GLU A 29 -12.99 5.44 -4.05
C GLU A 29 -12.30 4.13 -4.43
N MET A 30 -11.43 3.62 -3.53
CA MET A 30 -10.59 2.47 -3.82
C MET A 30 -11.23 1.12 -3.47
N GLY A 31 -12.40 1.12 -2.81
CA GLY A 31 -13.12 -0.09 -2.39
C GLY A 31 -12.63 -0.62 -1.04
N LYS A 32 -13.12 -1.81 -0.66
CA LYS A 32 -12.86 -2.41 0.65
C LYS A 32 -11.58 -3.24 0.64
N PRO A 33 -10.74 -3.15 1.69
CA PRO A 33 -9.56 -4.00 1.84
C PRO A 33 -9.98 -5.44 2.18
N LYS A 34 -9.13 -6.39 1.79
CA LYS A 34 -9.25 -7.81 2.06
C LYS A 34 -8.02 -8.29 2.82
N PHE A 35 -8.22 -9.10 3.86
CA PHE A 35 -7.18 -9.50 4.79
C PHE A 35 -6.96 -11.02 4.85
N HIS A 36 -7.81 -11.81 4.18
CA HIS A 36 -7.64 -13.25 4.17
C HIS A 36 -6.49 -13.63 3.24
N TRP A 37 -5.63 -14.54 3.69
CA TRP A 37 -4.41 -14.90 2.97
C TRP A 37 -4.66 -15.40 1.53
N GLU A 38 -5.76 -16.10 1.26
CA GLU A 38 -6.15 -16.53 -0.09
C GLU A 38 -6.55 -15.37 -0.99
N GLU A 39 -7.13 -14.30 -0.42
CA GLU A 39 -7.50 -13.09 -1.17
C GLU A 39 -6.31 -12.15 -1.41
N ILE A 40 -5.23 -12.32 -0.64
CA ILE A 40 -3.94 -11.61 -0.83
C ILE A 40 -3.03 -12.38 -1.78
N PRO A 41 -3.42 -13.47 -2.34
CA PRO A 41 -2.84 -14.72 -2.84
C PRO A 41 -1.46 -15.07 -2.26
N LEU A 42 -1.40 -15.24 -0.94
CA LEU A 42 -0.23 -15.84 -0.28
C LEU A 42 -0.22 -17.35 -0.54
N SER A 43 0.97 -17.97 -0.51
CA SER A 43 1.10 -19.42 -0.69
C SER A 43 0.52 -20.25 0.47
N HIS A 44 0.39 -19.65 1.67
CA HIS A 44 -0.19 -20.28 2.87
C HIS A 44 -0.57 -19.23 3.92
N ASP A 45 -1.31 -19.63 4.95
CA ASP A 45 -1.65 -18.79 6.10
C ASP A 45 -0.41 -18.52 6.97
N VAL A 46 -0.10 -17.24 7.18
CA VAL A 46 1.08 -16.78 7.93
C VAL A 46 0.76 -16.31 9.36
N LYS A 47 -0.48 -16.50 9.84
CA LYS A 47 -0.89 -16.03 11.17
C LYS A 47 -0.10 -16.68 12.32
N GLN A 48 0.34 -17.93 12.14
CA GLN A 48 1.10 -18.66 13.15
C GLN A 48 2.62 -18.61 12.92
N ASP A 49 3.05 -18.28 11.71
CA ASP A 49 4.46 -18.20 11.34
C ASP A 49 4.71 -16.88 10.59
N ILE A 50 4.97 -15.84 11.37
CA ILE A 50 5.20 -14.49 10.82
C ILE A 50 6.45 -14.49 9.96
N PRO A 51 6.34 -14.18 8.66
CA PRO A 51 7.46 -14.30 7.75
C PRO A 51 8.57 -13.30 8.05
N THR A 52 9.80 -13.78 7.93
CA THR A 52 11.01 -12.99 8.01
C THR A 52 11.72 -12.98 6.67
N PHE A 53 11.98 -11.79 6.14
CA PHE A 53 12.67 -11.62 4.86
C PHE A 53 14.13 -11.26 5.08
N LYS A 54 15.01 -12.01 4.42
CA LYS A 54 16.44 -11.74 4.44
C LYS A 54 16.82 -10.74 3.33
N LEU A 55 17.24 -9.56 3.72
CA LEU A 55 17.60 -8.46 2.84
C LEU A 55 19.13 -8.22 2.86
N GLY A 56 19.88 -9.15 2.29
CA GLY A 56 21.33 -9.20 2.44
C GLY A 56 21.72 -9.59 3.87
N GLU A 57 22.37 -8.68 4.61
CA GLU A 57 22.72 -8.87 6.03
C GLU A 57 21.59 -8.43 6.99
N LYS A 58 20.60 -7.72 6.49
CA LYS A 58 19.43 -7.27 7.28
C LYS A 58 18.32 -8.32 7.27
N LEU A 59 17.57 -8.38 8.36
CA LEU A 59 16.32 -9.11 8.45
C LEU A 59 15.20 -8.11 8.64
N ILE A 60 14.08 -8.31 7.96
CA ILE A 60 12.84 -7.56 8.18
C ILE A 60 11.70 -8.53 8.42
N THR A 61 10.87 -8.23 9.39
CA THR A 61 9.78 -9.08 9.85
C THR A 61 8.52 -8.23 10.08
N ASN A 62 7.42 -8.87 10.46
CA ASN A 62 6.14 -8.25 10.77
C ASN A 62 5.56 -7.39 9.62
N PRO A 63 5.52 -7.90 8.38
CA PRO A 63 4.78 -7.23 7.33
C PRO A 63 3.28 -7.26 7.64
N PHE A 64 2.59 -6.18 7.28
CA PHE A 64 1.14 -6.20 7.18
C PHE A 64 0.74 -6.54 5.74
N PHE A 65 -0.11 -7.55 5.57
CA PHE A 65 -0.58 -7.99 4.27
C PHE A 65 -2.04 -7.62 4.06
N LEU A 66 -2.36 -7.08 2.91
CA LEU A 66 -3.74 -6.85 2.47
C LEU A 66 -3.85 -6.76 0.95
N ASN A 67 -5.09 -6.87 0.45
CA ASN A 67 -5.42 -6.64 -0.95
C ASN A 67 -6.48 -5.53 -1.04
N ILE A 68 -6.25 -4.52 -1.89
CA ILE A 68 -7.17 -3.40 -2.15
C ILE A 68 -7.56 -3.33 -3.64
N GLY A 69 -7.54 -4.48 -4.30
CA GLY A 69 -7.64 -4.69 -5.74
C GLY A 69 -6.34 -5.21 -6.34
N ASN A 70 -5.24 -5.06 -5.62
CA ASN A 70 -3.94 -5.67 -5.84
C ASN A 70 -3.28 -5.97 -4.48
N PRO A 71 -2.39 -6.97 -4.38
CA PRO A 71 -1.79 -7.39 -3.12
C PRO A 71 -0.66 -6.46 -2.68
N HIS A 72 -0.57 -6.22 -1.37
CA HIS A 72 0.43 -5.36 -0.74
C HIS A 72 1.07 -6.02 0.49
N ALA A 73 2.39 -5.89 0.62
CA ALA A 73 3.18 -6.14 1.81
C ALA A 73 3.74 -4.80 2.33
N ILE A 74 3.29 -4.39 3.50
CA ILE A 74 3.67 -3.12 4.13
C ILE A 74 4.58 -3.40 5.32
N PHE A 75 5.75 -2.78 5.33
CA PHE A 75 6.71 -2.85 6.43
C PHE A 75 6.81 -1.47 7.09
N PHE A 76 6.40 -1.39 8.36
CA PHE A 76 6.63 -0.18 9.14
C PHE A 76 8.06 -0.18 9.66
N VAL A 77 8.80 0.88 9.34
CA VAL A 77 10.23 1.02 9.64
C VAL A 77 10.53 2.34 10.34
N ASN A 78 11.59 2.35 11.15
CA ASN A 78 12.01 3.57 11.86
C ASN A 78 12.57 4.64 10.90
N ASP A 79 13.29 4.23 9.86
CA ASP A 79 13.74 5.11 8.80
C ASP A 79 13.68 4.42 7.44
N ILE A 80 12.95 5.01 6.48
CA ILE A 80 12.82 4.49 5.13
C ILE A 80 14.14 4.52 4.36
N ASN A 81 15.09 5.40 4.73
CA ASN A 81 16.39 5.50 4.10
C ASN A 81 17.29 4.28 4.42
N ASP A 82 17.01 3.57 5.50
CA ASP A 82 17.71 2.33 5.85
C ASP A 82 17.34 1.16 4.94
N TYR A 83 16.27 1.30 4.16
CA TYR A 83 15.72 0.26 3.29
C TYR A 83 15.68 0.74 1.85
N ASN A 84 16.76 0.46 1.13
CA ASN A 84 16.83 0.78 -0.31
C ASN A 84 15.79 -0.04 -1.08
N ILE A 85 14.73 0.63 -1.55
CA ILE A 85 13.59 -0.01 -2.22
C ILE A 85 14.00 -0.67 -3.54
N ASP A 86 14.97 -0.09 -4.29
CA ASP A 86 15.47 -0.66 -5.54
C ASP A 86 16.21 -1.97 -5.32
N LYS A 87 16.85 -2.12 -4.14
CA LYS A 87 17.60 -3.34 -3.77
C LYS A 87 16.68 -4.39 -3.14
N PHE A 88 15.79 -3.98 -2.26
CA PHE A 88 15.03 -4.90 -1.41
C PHE A 88 13.63 -5.23 -1.96
N GLY A 89 13.03 -4.30 -2.73
CA GLY A 89 11.74 -4.50 -3.36
C GLY A 89 11.68 -5.79 -4.18
N PRO A 90 12.58 -6.01 -5.15
CA PRO A 90 12.55 -7.23 -5.98
C PRO A 90 12.80 -8.52 -5.19
N LEU A 91 13.59 -8.48 -4.10
CA LEU A 91 13.84 -9.65 -3.26
C LEU A 91 12.57 -10.09 -2.50
N ILE A 92 11.75 -9.13 -2.07
CA ILE A 92 10.49 -9.41 -1.40
C ILE A 92 9.41 -9.76 -2.44
N GLU A 93 9.27 -8.98 -3.52
CA GLU A 93 8.29 -9.20 -4.58
C GLU A 93 8.31 -10.64 -5.10
N CYS A 94 9.52 -11.21 -5.29
CA CYS A 94 9.73 -12.53 -5.87
C CYS A 94 9.90 -13.64 -4.81
N ASN A 95 9.57 -13.38 -3.54
CA ASN A 95 9.63 -14.41 -2.51
C ASN A 95 8.58 -15.51 -2.76
N GLU A 96 8.91 -16.76 -2.42
CA GLU A 96 8.02 -17.93 -2.60
C GLU A 96 6.67 -17.82 -1.86
N LEU A 97 6.58 -16.95 -0.85
CA LEU A 97 5.33 -16.64 -0.17
C LEU A 97 4.32 -15.98 -1.12
N PHE A 98 4.77 -15.34 -2.21
CA PHE A 98 3.95 -14.58 -3.15
C PHE A 98 3.96 -15.20 -4.57
N PRO A 99 3.18 -16.26 -4.83
CA PRO A 99 3.14 -16.92 -6.14
C PRO A 99 2.79 -15.98 -7.30
N GLU A 100 1.93 -14.99 -7.02
CA GLU A 100 1.51 -13.95 -7.99
C GLU A 100 2.28 -12.66 -7.85
N LYS A 101 3.39 -12.66 -7.06
CA LYS A 101 4.14 -11.48 -6.66
C LYS A 101 3.30 -10.47 -5.85
N ILE A 102 3.94 -9.43 -5.31
CA ILE A 102 3.30 -8.48 -4.42
C ILE A 102 3.90 -7.07 -4.57
N ASN A 103 3.10 -6.02 -4.32
CA ASN A 103 3.62 -4.67 -4.14
C ASN A 103 4.28 -4.57 -2.76
N VAL A 104 5.44 -3.94 -2.68
CA VAL A 104 6.21 -3.81 -1.44
C VAL A 104 6.31 -2.35 -1.03
N SER A 105 6.01 -2.08 0.23
CA SER A 105 6.03 -0.74 0.80
C SER A 105 6.91 -0.68 2.05
N PHE A 106 7.83 0.29 2.11
CA PHE A 106 8.47 0.70 3.35
C PHE A 106 7.85 2.01 3.81
N ALA A 107 7.24 1.99 5.00
CA ALA A 107 6.50 3.11 5.56
C ALA A 107 7.09 3.55 6.89
N LYS A 108 7.26 4.87 7.06
CA LYS A 108 7.66 5.49 8.33
C LYS A 108 6.51 6.33 8.88
N ILE A 109 6.03 5.98 10.05
CA ILE A 109 5.08 6.81 10.79
C ILE A 109 5.80 8.04 11.31
N ILE A 110 5.36 9.23 10.93
CA ILE A 110 5.88 10.51 11.42
C ILE A 110 5.08 10.96 12.64
N ASN A 111 3.75 10.83 12.56
CA ASN A 111 2.78 11.05 13.64
C ASN A 111 1.45 10.39 13.24
N ASP A 112 0.42 10.53 14.06
CA ASP A 112 -0.89 9.86 13.90
C ASP A 112 -1.60 10.19 12.58
N ASN A 113 -1.20 11.26 11.87
CA ASN A 113 -1.83 11.69 10.63
C ASN A 113 -0.85 11.92 9.47
N LYS A 114 0.41 11.46 9.59
CA LYS A 114 1.42 11.62 8.52
C LYS A 114 2.35 10.43 8.41
N ILE A 115 2.47 9.91 7.18
CA ILE A 115 3.30 8.75 6.84
C ILE A 115 4.21 9.11 5.66
N LEU A 116 5.49 8.71 5.73
CA LEU A 116 6.39 8.69 4.57
C LEU A 116 6.39 7.29 3.95
N LEU A 117 6.38 7.20 2.62
CA LEU A 117 6.20 5.96 1.91
C LEU A 117 7.14 5.83 0.71
N ASN A 118 7.87 4.71 0.62
CA ASN A 118 8.56 4.26 -0.58
C ASN A 118 7.91 2.97 -1.08
N VAL A 119 7.71 2.87 -2.40
CA VAL A 119 6.98 1.76 -3.03
C VAL A 119 7.80 1.10 -4.14
N TRP A 120 7.72 -0.23 -4.17
CA TRP A 120 8.08 -1.08 -5.29
C TRP A 120 6.79 -1.73 -5.80
N GLU A 121 6.37 -1.36 -6.99
CA GLU A 121 5.14 -1.89 -7.59
C GLU A 121 5.39 -3.20 -8.31
N ARG A 122 4.52 -4.15 -8.09
CA ARG A 122 4.50 -5.48 -8.72
C ARG A 122 4.62 -5.37 -10.24
N GLY A 123 5.72 -5.88 -10.79
CA GLY A 123 5.97 -5.89 -12.24
C GLY A 123 6.38 -4.56 -12.86
N ALA A 124 6.37 -3.45 -12.10
CA ALA A 124 6.75 -2.13 -12.59
C ALA A 124 8.03 -1.59 -11.95
N GLY A 125 8.33 -2.03 -10.72
CA GLY A 125 9.51 -1.59 -9.99
C GLY A 125 9.25 -0.36 -9.10
N LYS A 126 10.31 0.39 -8.78
CA LYS A 126 10.18 1.62 -8.01
C LYS A 126 9.37 2.66 -8.77
N THR A 127 8.39 3.26 -8.10
CA THR A 127 7.57 4.35 -8.65
C THR A 127 7.57 5.56 -7.73
N GLU A 128 7.34 6.72 -8.32
CA GLU A 128 7.31 7.99 -7.60
C GLU A 128 6.01 8.20 -6.82
N ALA A 129 4.91 7.55 -7.26
CA ALA A 129 3.61 7.62 -6.61
C ALA A 129 2.78 6.38 -6.94
N CYS A 130 2.06 5.86 -5.92
CA CYS A 130 1.14 4.74 -6.07
C CYS A 130 -0.05 4.92 -5.13
N GLY A 131 -1.23 5.20 -5.70
CA GLY A 131 -2.45 5.44 -4.94
C GLY A 131 -2.90 4.22 -4.13
N THR A 132 -2.83 3.00 -4.72
CA THR A 132 -3.20 1.76 -4.00
C THR A 132 -2.24 1.48 -2.85
N ALA A 133 -0.94 1.69 -3.02
CA ALA A 133 0.03 1.50 -1.94
C ALA A 133 -0.17 2.50 -0.80
N ALA A 134 -0.51 3.77 -1.10
CA ALA A 134 -0.83 4.75 -0.09
C ALA A 134 -2.08 4.35 0.71
N CYS A 135 -3.16 3.94 0.03
CA CYS A 135 -4.37 3.44 0.67
C CYS A 135 -4.10 2.19 1.52
N ALA A 136 -3.39 1.20 0.96
CA ALA A 136 -3.01 -0.02 1.68
C ALA A 136 -2.18 0.28 2.93
N THR A 137 -1.25 1.25 2.84
CA THR A 137 -0.41 1.66 3.98
C THR A 137 -1.23 2.31 5.10
N VAL A 138 -2.21 3.17 4.75
CA VAL A 138 -3.07 3.79 5.76
C VAL A 138 -3.97 2.76 6.42
N VAL A 139 -4.59 1.86 5.63
CA VAL A 139 -5.36 0.73 6.19
C VAL A 139 -4.50 -0.07 7.17
N ALA A 140 -3.29 -0.48 6.77
CA ALA A 140 -2.37 -1.23 7.63
C ALA A 140 -2.00 -0.47 8.91
N ALA A 141 -1.80 0.86 8.82
CA ALA A 141 -1.45 1.70 9.97
C ALA A 141 -2.62 1.82 10.96
N VAL A 142 -3.84 2.04 10.47
CA VAL A 142 -5.06 2.11 11.31
C VAL A 142 -5.32 0.78 11.99
N GLU A 143 -5.34 -0.33 11.24
CA GLU A 143 -5.56 -1.68 11.78
C GLU A 143 -4.48 -2.10 12.80
N SER A 144 -3.28 -1.49 12.70
CA SER A 144 -2.19 -1.70 13.67
C SER A 144 -2.21 -0.70 14.84
N GLY A 145 -3.15 0.25 14.87
CA GLY A 145 -3.21 1.30 15.90
C GLY A 145 -2.06 2.31 15.85
N LEU A 146 -1.45 2.50 14.68
CA LEU A 146 -0.29 3.36 14.45
C LEU A 146 -0.66 4.75 13.90
N SER A 147 -1.87 4.94 13.42
CA SER A 147 -2.35 6.22 12.89
C SER A 147 -3.85 6.41 13.07
N GLU A 148 -4.31 7.64 12.87
CA GLU A 148 -5.73 7.96 12.68
C GLU A 148 -6.19 7.52 11.27
N ASN A 149 -7.51 7.60 11.02
CA ASN A 149 -8.13 7.21 9.75
C ASN A 149 -8.02 8.27 8.64
N LYS A 150 -7.49 9.46 8.94
CA LYS A 150 -7.19 10.53 7.97
C LYS A 150 -5.71 10.83 8.00
N VAL A 151 -5.02 10.48 6.94
CA VAL A 151 -3.56 10.49 6.90
C VAL A 151 -3.05 11.14 5.61
N LEU A 152 -2.11 12.06 5.75
CA LEU A 152 -1.30 12.56 4.65
C LEU A 152 -0.15 11.59 4.39
N VAL A 153 -0.17 10.92 3.24
CA VAL A 153 0.90 10.05 2.80
C VAL A 153 1.81 10.82 1.85
N THR A 154 3.08 10.94 2.21
CA THR A 154 4.11 11.59 1.38
C THR A 154 4.91 10.52 0.66
N LEU A 155 4.88 10.56 -0.67
CA LEU A 155 5.69 9.74 -1.57
C LEU A 155 6.72 10.65 -2.29
N PRO A 156 7.74 10.09 -2.97
CA PRO A 156 8.70 10.90 -3.72
C PRO A 156 8.05 11.84 -4.75
N GLY A 157 6.97 11.42 -5.41
CA GLY A 157 6.24 12.21 -6.42
C GLY A 157 5.22 13.20 -5.86
N GLY A 158 4.95 13.22 -4.56
CA GLY A 158 4.00 14.15 -3.94
C GLY A 158 3.18 13.56 -2.81
N ASN A 159 2.16 14.29 -2.40
CA ASN A 159 1.30 13.95 -1.28
C ASN A 159 -0.06 13.40 -1.74
N LEU A 160 -0.58 12.46 -0.97
CA LEU A 160 -1.93 11.93 -1.10
C LEU A 160 -2.65 12.03 0.25
N ASP A 161 -3.84 12.61 0.25
CA ASP A 161 -4.74 12.60 1.40
C ASP A 161 -5.57 11.32 1.34
N ILE A 162 -5.41 10.47 2.34
CA ILE A 162 -6.11 9.18 2.42
C ILE A 162 -7.08 9.21 3.59
N HIS A 163 -8.28 8.73 3.34
CA HIS A 163 -9.29 8.54 4.39
C HIS A 163 -9.79 7.10 4.35
N TYR A 164 -9.57 6.37 5.42
CA TYR A 164 -10.06 5.00 5.61
C TYR A 164 -11.29 5.01 6.52
N ASN A 165 -12.41 4.45 6.02
CA ASN A 165 -13.63 4.22 6.77
C ASN A 165 -13.80 2.72 6.96
N GLU A 166 -13.98 2.27 8.18
CA GLU A 166 -14.16 0.86 8.55
C GLU A 166 -15.59 0.31 8.22
N GLU A 167 -16.47 1.11 7.60
CA GLU A 167 -17.87 0.74 7.29
C GLU A 167 -18.01 -0.04 5.96
#